data_3eb29d12de5e13179ea5a9b62425496e
#
_entry.id   3eb29d12de5e13179ea5a9b62425496e
#
_cell.length_a   1.000
_cell.length_b   1.000
_cell.length_c   1.000
_cell.angle_alpha   90.00
_cell.angle_beta   90.00
_cell.angle_gamma   90.00
#
_symmetry.space_group_name_H-M   'P 1'
#
loop_
_entity.id
_entity.type
_entity.pdbx_description
1 polymer ?
#
loop_
_entity_poly.entity_id
_entity_poly.type
_entity_poly.pdbx_seq_one_letter_code
_entity_poly.pdbx_strand_id
1 'polypeptide(L)'
;MPLETSTTVPFPRPVVWDYHARPASAERLLPGFVPLEVLRADADLALGQISFSLPAGLRWTNSYDLTAYQRGRSFAEVNTSAPFQSLTRWRFEHRFADEPGGTLVADSVSSRIPTAALERVLSYRHRQLAGDLRCLKDLGFLEHGAAGGAPRVALTGAGGTLGRAFSALARVAGCEVIRLVRVDSSDTRHAPELSEGERAWDPRYPADDLLDDVDALVHLAGKPFFQRLTDAHRREVYDTRVRPTRLLAEVAARSPRCETLVSASSAGFYGDERAGERLAEDAAPGESFLARLAIDWEAATRPAAEAGVRVVTPRFGAVLAAGGGSLPTLRAAGALGGRAQAALGEQAIAWV
;
A
#
# COMPACT_ATOMS: atom_id res chain seq x y z
N MET A 1 20.97 6.15 27.17
CA MET A 1 21.04 4.70 26.87
C MET A 1 20.25 4.47 25.59
N PRO A 2 20.61 3.51 24.74
CA PRO A 2 19.79 3.16 23.59
C PRO A 2 18.42 2.62 24.04
N LEU A 3 17.39 2.85 23.23
CA LEU A 3 16.11 2.20 23.38
C LEU A 3 16.20 0.83 22.71
N GLU A 4 15.98 -0.21 23.47
CA GLU A 4 16.01 -1.60 22.99
C GLU A 4 14.62 -2.22 23.07
N THR A 5 14.22 -2.91 22.00
CA THR A 5 12.98 -3.69 21.93
C THR A 5 13.22 -4.97 21.18
N SER A 6 12.47 -6.01 21.48
CA SER A 6 12.58 -7.26 20.76
C SER A 6 11.21 -7.95 20.61
N THR A 7 11.12 -8.81 19.62
CA THR A 7 9.98 -9.68 19.38
C THR A 7 10.43 -10.98 18.74
N THR A 8 9.76 -12.09 19.08
CA THR A 8 9.96 -13.35 18.39
C THR A 8 8.88 -13.51 17.32
N VAL A 9 9.32 -13.78 16.08
CA VAL A 9 8.42 -14.08 14.97
C VAL A 9 8.55 -15.56 14.60
N PRO A 10 7.42 -16.29 14.35
CA PRO A 10 7.44 -17.74 14.14
C PRO A 10 7.87 -18.11 12.71
N PHE A 11 9.03 -17.59 12.29
CA PHE A 11 9.60 -17.80 10.95
C PHE A 11 11.10 -18.04 11.05
N PRO A 12 11.69 -18.85 10.15
CA PRO A 12 13.15 -19.06 10.10
C PRO A 12 13.88 -17.73 9.85
N ARG A 13 15.05 -17.57 10.46
CA ARG A 13 15.88 -16.37 10.35
C ARG A 13 16.21 -15.97 8.90
N PRO A 14 16.50 -16.85 7.96
CA PRO A 14 16.68 -16.47 6.56
C PRO A 14 15.47 -15.76 5.96
N VAL A 15 14.26 -16.23 6.24
CA VAL A 15 13.01 -15.60 5.77
C VAL A 15 12.84 -14.18 6.33
N VAL A 16 13.11 -14.00 7.62
CA VAL A 16 13.04 -12.69 8.29
C VAL A 16 14.11 -11.74 7.75
N TRP A 17 15.31 -12.26 7.51
CA TRP A 17 16.40 -11.50 6.89
C TRP A 17 16.06 -11.06 5.47
N ASP A 18 15.59 -11.98 4.63
CA ASP A 18 15.24 -11.71 3.24
C ASP A 18 14.12 -10.69 3.12
N TYR A 19 13.17 -10.70 4.07
CA TYR A 19 12.16 -9.64 4.17
C TYR A 19 12.81 -8.26 4.34
N HIS A 20 13.78 -8.12 5.26
CA HIS A 20 14.46 -6.83 5.52
C HIS A 20 15.40 -6.42 4.38
N ALA A 21 15.98 -7.35 3.65
CA ALA A 21 16.85 -7.09 2.50
C ALA A 21 16.08 -6.57 1.27
N ARG A 22 14.75 -6.69 1.25
CA ARG A 22 13.94 -6.14 0.15
C ARG A 22 13.68 -4.65 0.38
N PRO A 23 14.00 -3.76 -0.59
CA PRO A 23 13.84 -2.31 -0.42
C PRO A 23 12.42 -1.87 0.02
N ALA A 24 11.39 -2.55 -0.46
CA ALA A 24 10.00 -2.26 -0.11
C ALA A 24 9.65 -2.55 1.35
N SER A 25 10.47 -3.32 2.09
CA SER A 25 10.28 -3.54 3.52
C SER A 25 10.34 -2.24 4.33
N ALA A 26 11.16 -1.29 3.89
CA ALA A 26 11.26 0.04 4.51
C ALA A 26 9.90 0.78 4.45
N GLU A 27 9.20 0.71 3.31
CA GLU A 27 7.87 1.30 3.15
C GLU A 27 6.82 0.61 4.04
N ARG A 28 6.92 -0.72 4.18
CA ARG A 28 6.02 -1.52 5.04
C ARG A 28 6.24 -1.26 6.52
N LEU A 29 7.49 -1.15 6.94
CA LEU A 29 7.87 -1.00 8.33
C LEU A 29 7.85 0.47 8.81
N LEU A 30 7.68 1.44 7.89
CA LEU A 30 7.52 2.85 8.25
C LEU A 30 6.07 3.13 8.66
N PRO A 31 5.82 3.56 9.92
CA PRO A 31 4.46 3.84 10.34
C PRO A 31 3.86 5.05 9.61
N GLY A 32 2.65 4.93 9.11
CA GLY A 32 1.96 6.02 8.42
C GLY A 32 1.62 7.24 9.30
N PHE A 33 1.84 7.17 10.62
CA PHE A 33 1.69 8.32 11.52
C PHE A 33 3.00 9.13 11.70
N VAL A 34 4.11 8.66 11.13
CA VAL A 34 5.36 9.40 11.07
C VAL A 34 5.38 10.22 9.79
N PRO A 35 5.72 11.51 9.81
CA PRO A 35 5.71 12.36 8.62
C PRO A 35 6.96 12.13 7.76
N LEU A 36 7.19 10.90 7.37
CA LEU A 36 8.28 10.45 6.51
C LEU A 36 7.70 9.63 5.36
N GLU A 37 8.29 9.79 4.17
CA GLU A 37 8.01 8.93 3.02
C GLU A 37 9.34 8.39 2.51
N VAL A 38 9.41 7.11 2.19
CA VAL A 38 10.60 6.49 1.62
C VAL A 38 10.77 7.01 0.20
N LEU A 39 11.91 7.65 -0.08
CA LEU A 39 12.32 8.11 -1.42
C LEU A 39 13.13 7.04 -2.13
N ARG A 40 14.04 6.40 -1.40
CA ARG A 40 14.95 5.37 -1.89
C ARG A 40 15.30 4.43 -0.76
N ALA A 41 15.38 3.16 -1.05
CA ALA A 41 15.95 2.15 -0.16
C ALA A 41 16.78 1.18 -1.03
N ASP A 42 18.05 1.00 -0.68
CA ASP A 42 18.93 0.06 -1.37
C ASP A 42 18.76 -1.34 -0.77
N ALA A 43 18.92 -2.37 -1.61
CA ALA A 43 18.89 -3.77 -1.18
C ALA A 43 20.18 -4.18 -0.47
N ASP A 44 21.29 -3.47 -0.68
CA ASP A 44 22.57 -3.74 -0.04
C ASP A 44 22.60 -3.16 1.37
N LEU A 45 22.31 -4.01 2.37
CA LEU A 45 22.31 -3.64 3.79
C LEU A 45 23.74 -3.47 4.38
N ALA A 46 24.79 -3.65 3.58
CA ALA A 46 26.17 -3.43 4.00
C ALA A 46 26.69 -2.04 3.59
N LEU A 47 26.44 -1.63 2.33
CA LEU A 47 27.04 -0.43 1.73
C LEU A 47 26.00 0.55 1.18
N GLY A 48 24.75 0.17 1.15
CA GLY A 48 23.67 0.99 0.62
C GLY A 48 23.22 2.10 1.57
N GLN A 49 22.11 2.72 1.21
CA GLN A 49 21.48 3.79 1.98
C GLN A 49 19.96 3.75 1.87
N ILE A 50 19.31 4.40 2.81
CA ILE A 50 17.88 4.67 2.79
C ILE A 50 17.62 6.15 2.95
N SER A 51 16.75 6.72 2.12
CA SER A 51 16.40 8.13 2.14
C SER A 51 14.92 8.34 2.31
N PHE A 52 14.56 9.36 3.06
CA PHE A 52 13.18 9.75 3.30
C PHE A 52 12.97 11.23 2.97
N SER A 53 11.78 11.56 2.48
CA SER A 53 11.29 12.94 2.47
C SER A 53 10.63 13.26 3.81
N LEU A 54 10.79 14.52 4.23
CA LEU A 54 10.06 15.13 5.33
C LEU A 54 9.24 16.32 4.82
N PRO A 55 8.28 16.83 5.63
CA PRO A 55 7.59 18.08 5.33
C PRO A 55 8.57 19.22 5.00
N ALA A 56 8.12 20.17 4.20
CA ALA A 56 8.90 21.31 3.71
C ALA A 56 10.11 20.94 2.81
N GLY A 57 10.08 19.77 2.18
CA GLY A 57 11.13 19.36 1.22
C GLY A 57 12.46 18.95 1.85
N LEU A 58 12.49 18.76 3.16
CA LEU A 58 13.68 18.28 3.85
C LEU A 58 13.93 16.80 3.52
N ARG A 59 15.19 16.38 3.59
CA ARG A 59 15.60 15.00 3.38
C ARG A 59 16.32 14.43 4.59
N TRP A 60 15.98 13.20 4.93
CA TRP A 60 16.66 12.38 5.93
C TRP A 60 17.30 11.19 5.21
N THR A 61 18.62 11.05 5.31
CA THR A 61 19.34 9.94 4.70
C THR A 61 20.13 9.20 5.75
N ASN A 62 19.96 7.89 5.80
CA ASN A 62 20.79 7.00 6.59
C ASN A 62 21.66 6.17 5.63
N SER A 63 22.93 5.98 5.98
CA SER A 63 23.81 5.02 5.33
C SER A 63 23.94 3.78 6.22
N TYR A 64 24.05 2.61 5.60
CA TYR A 64 24.31 1.40 6.34
C TYR A 64 25.75 1.37 6.86
N ASP A 65 25.93 0.83 8.07
CA ASP A 65 27.20 0.76 8.77
C ASP A 65 27.82 -0.62 8.58
N LEU A 66 28.85 -0.69 7.71
CA LEU A 66 29.56 -1.93 7.41
C LEU A 66 30.14 -2.60 8.66
N THR A 67 30.49 -1.82 9.68
CA THR A 67 31.08 -2.37 10.92
C THR A 67 30.10 -3.18 11.75
N ALA A 68 28.80 -2.94 11.58
CA ALA A 68 27.71 -3.66 12.24
C ALA A 68 27.06 -4.72 11.33
N TYR A 69 27.53 -4.83 10.08
CA TYR A 69 26.95 -5.78 9.13
C TYR A 69 27.48 -7.20 9.34
N GLN A 70 26.56 -8.12 9.56
CA GLN A 70 26.79 -9.56 9.54
C GLN A 70 25.65 -10.22 8.76
N ARG A 71 25.94 -10.69 7.55
CA ARG A 71 24.92 -11.27 6.65
C ARG A 71 24.04 -12.29 7.37
N GLY A 72 22.74 -12.09 7.30
CA GLY A 72 21.75 -12.94 7.95
C GLY A 72 21.65 -12.78 9.47
N ARG A 73 22.38 -11.85 10.10
CA ARG A 73 22.42 -11.69 11.56
C ARG A 73 22.22 -10.27 12.05
N SER A 74 22.84 -9.28 11.41
CA SER A 74 22.72 -7.88 11.84
C SER A 74 23.05 -6.90 10.74
N PHE A 75 22.45 -5.73 10.83
CA PHE A 75 22.84 -4.51 10.12
C PHE A 75 22.49 -3.29 10.95
N ALA A 76 23.09 -2.16 10.65
CA ALA A 76 22.74 -0.89 11.27
C ALA A 76 22.73 0.24 10.25
N GLU A 77 21.97 1.26 10.55
CA GLU A 77 21.88 2.48 9.77
C GLU A 77 22.20 3.72 10.63
N VAL A 78 22.94 4.65 10.06
CA VAL A 78 23.38 5.88 10.71
C VAL A 78 22.97 7.07 9.87
N ASN A 79 22.39 8.11 10.48
CA ASN A 79 22.03 9.30 9.73
C ASN A 79 23.27 10.05 9.25
N THR A 80 23.30 10.36 7.94
CA THR A 80 24.41 11.05 7.26
C THR A 80 24.01 12.40 6.66
N SER A 81 22.73 12.78 6.76
CA SER A 81 22.21 14.04 6.20
C SER A 81 22.30 15.21 7.17
N ALA A 82 22.82 16.34 6.71
CA ALA A 82 22.74 17.60 7.47
C ALA A 82 21.31 18.21 7.39
N PRO A 83 20.79 18.83 8.46
CA PRO A 83 21.40 19.00 9.78
C PRO A 83 21.11 17.82 10.75
N PHE A 84 20.37 16.79 10.30
CA PHE A 84 19.81 15.72 11.15
C PHE A 84 20.89 14.87 11.80
N GLN A 85 22.02 14.62 11.11
CA GLN A 85 23.16 13.90 11.66
C GLN A 85 23.60 14.46 13.02
N SER A 86 23.79 15.77 13.09
CA SER A 86 24.23 16.44 14.31
C SER A 86 23.12 16.59 15.35
N LEU A 87 21.89 16.86 14.90
CA LEU A 87 20.74 17.10 15.77
C LEU A 87 20.26 15.84 16.46
N THR A 88 20.15 14.74 15.72
CA THR A 88 19.53 13.52 16.23
C THR A 88 20.52 12.48 16.70
N ARG A 89 21.74 12.45 16.13
CA ARG A 89 22.74 11.39 16.35
C ARG A 89 22.10 10.00 16.18
N TRP A 90 21.32 9.86 15.12
CA TRP A 90 20.57 8.64 14.85
C TRP A 90 21.47 7.49 14.49
N ARG A 91 21.31 6.36 15.22
CA ARG A 91 21.82 5.04 14.88
C ARG A 91 20.73 4.02 15.20
N PHE A 92 20.40 3.17 14.24
CA PHE A 92 19.40 2.13 14.39
C PHE A 92 20.03 0.79 14.01
N GLU A 93 20.08 -0.13 14.93
CA GLU A 93 20.68 -1.45 14.77
C GLU A 93 19.61 -2.54 14.86
N HIS A 94 19.69 -3.49 13.93
CA HIS A 94 18.81 -4.63 13.80
C HIS A 94 19.61 -5.92 13.98
N ARG A 95 19.15 -6.81 14.86
CA ARG A 95 19.77 -8.11 15.12
C ARG A 95 18.75 -9.22 14.99
N PHE A 96 19.18 -10.34 14.42
CA PHE A 96 18.37 -11.52 14.16
C PHE A 96 19.06 -12.74 14.73
N ALA A 97 18.43 -13.43 15.68
CA ALA A 97 18.95 -14.64 16.29
C ALA A 97 17.95 -15.79 16.16
N ASP A 98 18.48 -17.00 15.98
CA ASP A 98 17.64 -18.19 16.03
C ASP A 98 17.18 -18.42 17.47
N GLU A 99 15.88 -18.70 17.67
CA GLU A 99 15.28 -18.96 18.96
C GLU A 99 14.29 -20.12 18.87
N PRO A 100 14.01 -20.85 19.97
CA PRO A 100 12.96 -21.86 19.97
C PRO A 100 11.63 -21.25 19.53
N GLY A 101 11.09 -21.73 18.40
CA GLY A 101 9.84 -21.22 17.82
C GLY A 101 9.97 -20.18 16.73
N GLY A 102 11.20 -19.76 16.34
CA GLY A 102 11.39 -18.85 15.23
C GLY A 102 12.64 -17.98 15.28
N THR A 103 12.47 -16.69 15.07
CA THR A 103 13.54 -15.70 15.06
C THR A 103 13.28 -14.60 16.07
N LEU A 104 14.24 -14.37 16.95
CA LEU A 104 14.29 -13.16 17.77
C LEU A 104 14.76 -11.99 16.88
N VAL A 105 13.91 -10.99 16.74
CA VAL A 105 14.24 -9.71 16.11
C VAL A 105 14.43 -8.69 17.22
N ALA A 106 15.65 -8.17 17.35
CA ALA A 106 16.01 -7.17 18.34
C ALA A 106 16.42 -5.87 17.66
N ASP A 107 15.74 -4.80 18.02
CA ASP A 107 15.94 -3.44 17.50
C ASP A 107 16.54 -2.54 18.59
N SER A 108 17.62 -1.82 18.29
CA SER A 108 18.29 -0.91 19.20
C SER A 108 18.46 0.46 18.56
N VAL A 109 17.83 1.49 19.13
CA VAL A 109 17.91 2.90 18.64
C VAL A 109 18.69 3.76 19.61
N SER A 110 19.79 4.34 19.13
CA SER A 110 20.52 5.41 19.81
C SER A 110 20.16 6.73 19.11
N SER A 111 19.57 7.67 19.85
CA SER A 111 19.15 8.94 19.28
C SER A 111 18.93 9.98 20.38
N ARG A 112 18.85 11.27 19.97
CA ARG A 112 18.35 12.37 20.80
C ARG A 112 16.83 12.56 20.71
N ILE A 113 16.16 11.79 19.87
CA ILE A 113 14.68 11.79 19.76
C ILE A 113 14.12 11.16 21.05
N PRO A 114 13.05 11.74 21.64
CA PRO A 114 12.45 11.17 22.86
C PRO A 114 12.03 9.71 22.70
N THR A 115 12.37 8.86 23.66
CA THR A 115 12.12 7.42 23.63
C THR A 115 10.63 7.08 23.46
N ALA A 116 9.73 7.82 24.12
CA ALA A 116 8.28 7.60 24.00
C ALA A 116 7.73 7.75 22.57
N ALA A 117 8.37 8.55 21.72
CA ALA A 117 8.03 8.63 20.30
C ALA A 117 8.54 7.40 19.53
N LEU A 118 9.74 6.93 19.88
CA LEU A 118 10.38 5.78 19.23
C LEU A 118 9.73 4.44 19.61
N GLU A 119 9.30 4.27 20.86
CA GLU A 119 8.61 3.05 21.33
C GLU A 119 7.39 2.70 20.47
N ARG A 120 6.60 3.73 20.09
CA ARG A 120 5.43 3.52 19.21
C ARG A 120 5.83 3.08 17.81
N VAL A 121 6.93 3.63 17.29
CA VAL A 121 7.48 3.28 15.98
C VAL A 121 7.96 1.83 15.98
N LEU A 122 8.77 1.44 16.97
CA LEU A 122 9.31 0.09 17.08
C LEU A 122 8.20 -0.95 17.31
N SER A 123 7.23 -0.64 18.18
CA SER A 123 6.07 -1.49 18.39
C SER A 123 5.22 -1.69 17.14
N TYR A 124 5.08 -0.65 16.30
CA TYR A 124 4.42 -0.77 15.00
C TYR A 124 5.22 -1.69 14.08
N ARG A 125 6.53 -1.46 13.94
CA ARG A 125 7.43 -2.25 13.07
C ARG A 125 7.34 -3.74 13.36
N HIS A 126 7.43 -4.13 14.64
CA HIS A 126 7.37 -5.53 15.04
C HIS A 126 6.03 -6.19 14.71
N ARG A 127 4.91 -5.49 14.96
CA ARG A 127 3.57 -6.00 14.60
C ARG A 127 3.38 -6.10 13.09
N GLN A 128 3.87 -5.10 12.35
CA GLN A 128 3.77 -5.08 10.89
C GLN A 128 4.59 -6.21 10.27
N LEU A 129 5.83 -6.42 10.72
CA LEU A 129 6.67 -7.53 10.29
C LEU A 129 5.98 -8.88 10.50
N ALA A 130 5.47 -9.13 11.70
CA ALA A 130 4.78 -10.38 12.02
C ALA A 130 3.49 -10.57 11.21
N GLY A 131 2.77 -9.50 10.93
CA GLY A 131 1.57 -9.50 10.10
C GLY A 131 1.89 -9.80 8.64
N ASP A 132 2.89 -9.11 8.08
CA ASP A 132 3.30 -9.30 6.69
C ASP A 132 3.83 -10.72 6.44
N LEU A 133 4.69 -11.23 7.33
CA LEU A 133 5.22 -12.59 7.19
C LEU A 133 4.11 -13.66 7.26
N ARG A 134 3.10 -13.48 8.12
CA ARG A 134 1.94 -14.37 8.14
C ARG A 134 1.14 -14.28 6.85
N CYS A 135 0.84 -13.08 6.39
CA CYS A 135 0.13 -12.86 5.12
C CYS A 135 0.87 -13.50 3.94
N LEU A 136 2.19 -13.29 3.85
CA LEU A 136 3.00 -13.88 2.78
C LEU A 136 3.03 -15.41 2.84
N LYS A 137 3.05 -16.00 4.04
CA LYS A 137 2.95 -17.45 4.24
C LYS A 137 1.58 -17.96 3.77
N ASP A 138 0.50 -17.34 4.24
CA ASP A 138 -0.87 -17.77 3.94
C ASP A 138 -1.18 -17.67 2.43
N LEU A 139 -0.52 -16.73 1.74
CA LEU A 139 -0.59 -16.58 0.28
C LEU A 139 0.42 -17.45 -0.50
N GLY A 140 1.26 -18.25 0.17
CA GLY A 140 2.23 -19.14 -0.46
C GLY A 140 3.51 -18.47 -0.99
N PHE A 141 3.73 -17.18 -0.75
CA PHE A 141 4.91 -16.46 -1.26
C PHE A 141 6.22 -16.78 -0.53
N LEU A 142 6.18 -17.45 0.63
CA LEU A 142 7.39 -17.84 1.36
C LEU A 142 7.93 -19.23 0.96
N GLU A 143 7.10 -20.08 0.36
CA GLU A 143 7.43 -21.46 0.01
C GLU A 143 7.93 -21.62 -1.42
N HIS A 144 7.56 -20.71 -2.29
CA HIS A 144 7.92 -20.70 -3.71
C HIS A 144 8.85 -19.52 -3.99
N GLY A 145 10.14 -19.71 -3.80
CA GLY A 145 11.08 -18.90 -4.57
C GLY A 145 10.66 -19.01 -6.04
N ALA A 146 10.47 -17.87 -6.72
CA ALA A 146 9.81 -17.76 -8.04
C ALA A 146 10.42 -18.75 -9.09
N ALA A 147 9.96 -19.97 -9.08
CA ALA A 147 10.34 -20.99 -10.07
C ALA A 147 9.88 -20.62 -11.49
N GLY A 148 9.01 -19.62 -11.64
CA GLY A 148 8.46 -19.14 -12.89
C GLY A 148 8.76 -17.67 -13.22
N GLY A 149 9.70 -17.03 -12.54
CA GLY A 149 9.93 -15.58 -12.63
C GLY A 149 9.04 -14.78 -11.66
N ALA A 150 9.41 -13.52 -11.40
CA ALA A 150 8.63 -12.64 -10.54
C ALA A 150 7.30 -12.29 -11.23
N PRO A 151 6.13 -12.46 -10.57
CA PRO A 151 4.87 -12.00 -11.13
C PRO A 151 4.89 -10.50 -11.40
N ARG A 152 4.40 -10.09 -12.57
CA ARG A 152 4.34 -8.68 -12.98
C ARG A 152 2.92 -8.16 -12.81
N VAL A 153 2.77 -7.12 -12.01
CA VAL A 153 1.47 -6.56 -11.65
C VAL A 153 1.39 -5.10 -12.08
N ALA A 154 0.47 -4.79 -12.98
CA ALA A 154 0.13 -3.40 -13.29
C ALA A 154 -0.80 -2.83 -12.21
N LEU A 155 -0.52 -1.62 -11.75
CA LEU A 155 -1.26 -0.97 -10.66
C LEU A 155 -1.68 0.45 -11.04
N THR A 156 -2.97 0.71 -11.10
CA THR A 156 -3.50 2.09 -11.14
C THR A 156 -3.79 2.58 -9.74
N GLY A 157 -3.73 3.89 -9.52
CA GLY A 157 -3.99 4.47 -8.19
C GLY A 157 -2.88 4.18 -7.17
N ALA A 158 -1.66 3.93 -7.63
CA ALA A 158 -0.49 3.61 -6.81
C ALA A 158 -0.18 4.67 -5.73
N GLY A 159 -0.49 5.95 -5.96
CA GLY A 159 -0.32 7.03 -4.99
C GLY A 159 -1.40 7.10 -3.89
N GLY A 160 -2.49 6.33 -4.01
CA GLY A 160 -3.55 6.25 -3.00
C GLY A 160 -3.16 5.39 -1.78
N THR A 161 -3.98 5.44 -0.72
CA THR A 161 -3.74 4.69 0.52
C THR A 161 -3.60 3.19 0.28
N LEU A 162 -4.57 2.58 -0.42
CA LEU A 162 -4.53 1.15 -0.76
C LEU A 162 -3.43 0.84 -1.77
N GLY A 163 -3.23 1.70 -2.78
CA GLY A 163 -2.22 1.48 -3.82
C GLY A 163 -0.81 1.46 -3.27
N ARG A 164 -0.45 2.38 -2.37
CA ARG A 164 0.86 2.36 -1.68
C ARG A 164 1.05 1.11 -0.84
N ALA A 165 0.05 0.76 -0.03
CA ALA A 165 0.11 -0.43 0.83
C ALA A 165 0.24 -1.73 0.02
N PHE A 166 -0.55 -1.87 -1.05
CA PHE A 166 -0.49 -3.00 -1.96
C PHE A 166 0.85 -3.07 -2.69
N SER A 167 1.29 -1.96 -3.31
CA SER A 167 2.58 -1.90 -4.03
C SER A 167 3.74 -2.33 -3.14
N ALA A 168 3.81 -1.82 -1.90
CA ALA A 168 4.87 -2.17 -0.99
C ALA A 168 4.82 -3.66 -0.59
N LEU A 169 3.63 -4.21 -0.29
CA LEU A 169 3.47 -5.62 0.06
C LEU A 169 3.80 -6.56 -1.12
N ALA A 170 3.29 -6.25 -2.32
CA ALA A 170 3.55 -7.04 -3.53
C ALA A 170 5.06 -7.07 -3.85
N ARG A 171 5.76 -5.94 -3.73
CA ARG A 171 7.21 -5.87 -3.93
C ARG A 171 7.98 -6.63 -2.86
N VAL A 172 7.51 -6.63 -1.60
CA VAL A 172 8.06 -7.49 -0.55
C VAL A 172 7.76 -8.96 -0.82
N ALA A 173 6.63 -9.29 -1.43
CA ALA A 173 6.33 -10.66 -1.91
C ALA A 173 7.23 -11.09 -3.07
N GLY A 174 7.97 -10.18 -3.70
CA GLY A 174 8.84 -10.44 -4.84
C GLY A 174 8.19 -10.20 -6.19
N CYS A 175 7.01 -9.57 -6.24
CA CYS A 175 6.39 -9.16 -7.48
C CYS A 175 7.07 -7.91 -8.07
N GLU A 176 7.12 -7.84 -9.39
CA GLU A 176 7.42 -6.60 -10.10
C GLU A 176 6.13 -5.78 -10.22
N VAL A 177 6.10 -4.58 -9.65
CA VAL A 177 4.93 -3.69 -9.70
C VAL A 177 5.17 -2.56 -10.69
N ILE A 178 4.38 -2.54 -11.77
CA ILE A 178 4.37 -1.50 -12.79
C ILE A 178 3.27 -0.49 -12.41
N ARG A 179 3.68 0.71 -12.02
CA ARG A 179 2.74 1.77 -11.64
C ARG A 179 2.20 2.46 -12.89
N LEU A 180 0.91 2.38 -13.12
CA LEU A 180 0.25 3.07 -14.22
C LEU A 180 -0.02 4.53 -13.83
N VAL A 181 0.78 5.43 -14.38
CA VAL A 181 0.71 6.88 -14.13
C VAL A 181 -0.29 7.50 -15.09
N ARG A 182 -1.28 8.19 -14.53
CA ARG A 182 -2.31 8.84 -15.33
C ARG A 182 -1.74 9.99 -16.13
N VAL A 183 -1.98 9.96 -17.42
CA VAL A 183 -1.67 11.03 -18.36
C VAL A 183 -2.93 11.50 -19.10
N ASP A 184 -2.86 12.67 -19.68
CA ASP A 184 -3.81 13.14 -20.68
C ASP A 184 -3.09 13.09 -22.04
N SER A 185 -3.42 12.11 -22.86
CA SER A 185 -2.76 11.93 -24.17
C SER A 185 -3.03 13.09 -25.14
N SER A 186 -4.01 13.94 -24.85
CA SER A 186 -4.26 15.16 -25.64
C SER A 186 -3.39 16.34 -25.23
N ASP A 187 -2.76 16.32 -24.04
CA ASP A 187 -1.84 17.36 -23.57
C ASP A 187 -0.39 16.90 -23.71
N THR A 188 0.17 17.10 -24.90
CA THR A 188 1.57 16.76 -25.21
C THR A 188 2.60 17.68 -24.53
N ARG A 189 2.17 18.81 -23.94
CA ARG A 189 3.06 19.80 -23.32
C ARG A 189 3.43 19.47 -21.88
N HIS A 190 2.63 18.61 -21.21
CA HIS A 190 2.77 18.27 -19.80
C HIS A 190 2.84 16.75 -19.58
N ALA A 191 3.52 16.02 -20.48
CA ALA A 191 3.76 14.62 -20.25
C ALA A 191 4.65 14.45 -18.99
N PRO A 192 4.25 13.65 -18.00
CA PRO A 192 5.07 13.43 -16.81
C PRO A 192 6.34 12.68 -17.19
N GLU A 193 7.46 13.01 -16.55
CA GLU A 193 8.64 12.15 -16.57
C GLU A 193 8.32 10.87 -15.82
N LEU A 194 8.45 9.73 -16.49
CA LEU A 194 8.22 8.42 -15.90
C LEU A 194 9.51 7.91 -15.24
N SER A 195 9.36 7.43 -14.02
CA SER A 195 10.43 6.75 -13.31
C SER A 195 10.50 5.27 -13.70
N GLU A 196 11.56 4.58 -13.32
CA GLU A 196 11.65 3.13 -13.45
C GLU A 196 10.46 2.44 -12.74
N GLY A 197 9.86 1.45 -13.40
CA GLY A 197 8.66 0.79 -12.91
C GLY A 197 7.37 1.61 -13.06
N GLU A 198 7.39 2.68 -13.87
CA GLU A 198 6.21 3.46 -14.24
C GLU A 198 5.88 3.32 -15.72
N ARG A 199 4.59 3.34 -16.03
CA ARG A 199 4.06 3.32 -17.39
C ARG A 199 2.94 4.34 -17.53
N ALA A 200 2.93 5.11 -18.62
CA ALA A 200 1.86 6.06 -18.90
C ALA A 200 0.52 5.35 -19.17
N TRP A 201 -0.55 5.92 -18.68
CA TRP A 201 -1.90 5.44 -18.89
C TRP A 201 -2.90 6.59 -19.01
N ASP A 202 -3.57 6.69 -20.18
CA ASP A 202 -4.71 7.59 -20.35
C ASP A 202 -6.02 6.82 -20.04
N PRO A 203 -6.79 7.22 -19.00
CA PRO A 203 -8.03 6.53 -18.64
C PRO A 203 -9.14 6.65 -19.69
N ARG A 204 -9.01 7.52 -20.68
CA ARG A 204 -9.96 7.69 -21.78
C ARG A 204 -9.59 6.86 -23.01
N TYR A 205 -8.28 6.61 -23.19
CA TYR A 205 -7.70 5.97 -24.35
C TYR A 205 -6.47 5.12 -23.93
N PRO A 206 -6.68 4.02 -23.16
CA PRO A 206 -5.57 3.14 -22.81
C PRO A 206 -4.99 2.51 -24.07
N ALA A 207 -3.66 2.39 -24.11
CA ALA A 207 -2.98 1.70 -25.21
C ALA A 207 -3.38 0.22 -25.26
N ASP A 208 -3.50 -0.35 -26.44
CA ASP A 208 -3.95 -1.73 -26.62
C ASP A 208 -2.94 -2.74 -26.04
N ASP A 209 -1.65 -2.40 -26.04
CA ASP A 209 -0.53 -3.20 -25.51
C ASP A 209 -0.20 -2.91 -24.02
N LEU A 210 -1.03 -2.09 -23.37
CA LEU A 210 -0.77 -1.62 -22.00
C LEU A 210 -0.47 -2.75 -21.00
N LEU A 211 -1.05 -3.92 -21.21
CA LEU A 211 -1.01 -5.07 -20.30
C LEU A 211 -0.35 -6.34 -20.89
N ASP A 212 0.30 -6.25 -22.05
CA ASP A 212 0.79 -7.45 -22.78
C ASP A 212 1.89 -8.22 -22.04
N ASP A 213 2.60 -7.56 -21.14
CA ASP A 213 3.73 -8.11 -20.39
C ASP A 213 3.45 -8.28 -18.89
N VAL A 214 2.18 -8.14 -18.44
CA VAL A 214 1.81 -8.28 -17.03
C VAL A 214 0.89 -9.47 -16.79
N ASP A 215 1.00 -10.09 -15.61
CA ASP A 215 0.21 -11.26 -15.22
C ASP A 215 -1.13 -10.84 -14.59
N ALA A 216 -1.16 -9.66 -13.97
CA ALA A 216 -2.35 -9.15 -13.30
C ALA A 216 -2.46 -7.63 -13.37
N LEU A 217 -3.70 -7.12 -13.45
CA LEU A 217 -4.03 -5.71 -13.28
C LEU A 217 -4.77 -5.49 -11.95
N VAL A 218 -4.26 -4.55 -11.14
CA VAL A 218 -4.94 -4.06 -9.94
C VAL A 218 -5.38 -2.62 -10.17
N HIS A 219 -6.69 -2.42 -10.32
CA HIS A 219 -7.29 -1.12 -10.63
C HIS A 219 -7.90 -0.48 -9.37
N LEU A 220 -7.18 0.48 -8.77
CA LEU A 220 -7.57 1.22 -7.57
C LEU A 220 -7.78 2.73 -7.83
N ALA A 221 -7.61 3.18 -9.08
CA ALA A 221 -7.77 4.58 -9.43
C ALA A 221 -9.24 5.02 -9.37
N GLY A 222 -9.49 6.20 -8.82
CA GLY A 222 -10.80 6.82 -8.79
C GLY A 222 -10.78 8.12 -8.00
N LYS A 223 -11.65 9.06 -8.35
CA LYS A 223 -11.82 10.32 -7.62
C LYS A 223 -12.29 10.04 -6.19
N PRO A 224 -11.67 10.57 -5.13
CA PRO A 224 -12.17 10.43 -3.77
C PRO A 224 -13.59 11.00 -3.64
N PHE A 225 -14.48 10.31 -2.89
CA PHE A 225 -15.85 10.74 -2.68
C PHE A 225 -16.12 11.30 -1.27
N PHE A 226 -15.07 11.58 -0.49
CA PHE A 226 -15.16 12.20 0.84
C PHE A 226 -15.45 13.71 0.81
N GLN A 227 -16.23 14.15 -0.15
CA GLN A 227 -16.70 15.54 -0.28
C GLN A 227 -18.22 15.56 -0.35
N ARG A 228 -18.81 16.75 -0.21
CA ARG A 228 -20.26 16.91 -0.41
C ARG A 228 -20.64 16.40 -1.81
N LEU A 229 -21.51 15.40 -1.87
CA LEU A 229 -21.99 14.78 -3.11
C LEU A 229 -22.97 15.70 -3.86
N THR A 230 -22.44 16.75 -4.48
CA THR A 230 -23.21 17.53 -5.47
C THR A 230 -23.38 16.72 -6.76
N ASP A 231 -24.33 17.09 -7.62
CA ASP A 231 -24.55 16.36 -8.88
C ASP A 231 -23.33 16.40 -9.81
N ALA A 232 -22.57 17.51 -9.80
CA ALA A 232 -21.31 17.58 -10.53
C ALA A 232 -20.28 16.58 -9.97
N HIS A 233 -20.14 16.52 -8.64
CA HIS A 233 -19.21 15.60 -8.00
C HIS A 233 -19.62 14.12 -8.16
N ARG A 234 -20.94 13.83 -8.10
CA ARG A 234 -21.46 12.48 -8.39
C ARG A 234 -21.11 12.02 -9.80
N ARG A 235 -21.28 12.89 -10.81
CA ARG A 235 -20.88 12.58 -12.19
C ARG A 235 -19.39 12.32 -12.30
N GLU A 236 -18.55 13.18 -11.72
CA GLU A 236 -17.10 13.03 -11.73
C GLU A 236 -16.64 11.73 -11.06
N VAL A 237 -17.23 11.38 -9.90
CA VAL A 237 -16.98 10.13 -9.20
C VAL A 237 -17.36 8.92 -10.05
N TYR A 238 -18.48 8.98 -10.75
CA TYR A 238 -18.95 7.94 -11.67
C TYR A 238 -18.03 7.80 -12.88
N ASP A 239 -17.76 8.90 -13.57
CA ASP A 239 -16.97 8.91 -14.81
C ASP A 239 -15.52 8.46 -14.60
N THR A 240 -14.95 8.74 -13.44
CA THR A 240 -13.58 8.31 -13.10
C THR A 240 -13.47 6.83 -12.72
N ARG A 241 -14.59 6.10 -12.62
CA ARG A 241 -14.64 4.68 -12.26
C ARG A 241 -15.17 3.81 -13.39
N VAL A 242 -16.40 4.01 -13.81
CA VAL A 242 -17.11 3.06 -14.68
C VAL A 242 -16.44 2.96 -16.05
N ARG A 243 -16.25 4.09 -16.74
CA ARG A 243 -15.65 4.08 -18.08
C ARG A 243 -14.20 3.60 -18.09
N PRO A 244 -13.30 4.11 -17.22
CA PRO A 244 -11.92 3.63 -17.19
C PRO A 244 -11.80 2.14 -16.84
N THR A 245 -12.63 1.64 -15.93
CA THR A 245 -12.68 0.21 -15.61
C THR A 245 -13.06 -0.62 -16.81
N ARG A 246 -14.09 -0.20 -17.57
CA ARG A 246 -14.51 -0.92 -18.77
C ARG A 246 -13.40 -0.97 -19.80
N LEU A 247 -12.77 0.15 -20.10
CA LEU A 247 -11.68 0.23 -21.06
C LEU A 247 -10.48 -0.64 -20.65
N LEU A 248 -10.11 -0.64 -19.38
CA LEU A 248 -9.06 -1.51 -18.86
C LEU A 248 -9.46 -3.00 -18.90
N ALA A 249 -10.73 -3.33 -18.65
CA ALA A 249 -11.24 -4.68 -18.80
C ALA A 249 -11.21 -5.16 -20.27
N GLU A 250 -11.47 -4.27 -21.23
CA GLU A 250 -11.34 -4.54 -22.66
C GLU A 250 -9.87 -4.75 -23.08
N VAL A 251 -8.93 -4.01 -22.51
CA VAL A 251 -7.47 -4.23 -22.71
C VAL A 251 -7.06 -5.56 -22.10
N ALA A 252 -7.45 -5.86 -20.87
CA ALA A 252 -7.14 -7.13 -20.20
C ALA A 252 -7.70 -8.32 -20.98
N ALA A 253 -8.91 -8.20 -21.55
CA ALA A 253 -9.54 -9.24 -22.38
C ALA A 253 -8.74 -9.58 -23.65
N ARG A 254 -7.94 -8.64 -24.15
CA ARG A 254 -7.11 -8.83 -25.37
C ARG A 254 -5.65 -9.16 -25.05
N SER A 255 -5.23 -8.94 -23.81
CA SER A 255 -3.85 -9.18 -23.41
C SER A 255 -3.52 -10.69 -23.44
N PRO A 256 -2.39 -11.08 -24.02
CA PRO A 256 -2.00 -12.47 -24.09
C PRO A 256 -1.55 -13.07 -22.76
N ARG A 257 -1.30 -12.23 -21.75
CA ARG A 257 -0.69 -12.63 -20.47
C ARG A 257 -1.50 -12.25 -19.24
N CYS A 258 -2.35 -11.23 -19.32
CA CYS A 258 -3.11 -10.75 -18.15
C CYS A 258 -4.23 -11.74 -17.78
N GLU A 259 -3.97 -12.57 -16.79
CA GLU A 259 -4.91 -13.63 -16.36
C GLU A 259 -5.83 -13.16 -15.20
N THR A 260 -5.53 -12.02 -14.56
CA THR A 260 -6.30 -11.55 -13.41
C THR A 260 -6.53 -10.04 -13.45
N LEU A 261 -7.78 -9.62 -13.24
CA LEU A 261 -8.21 -8.25 -13.01
C LEU A 261 -8.79 -8.10 -11.61
N VAL A 262 -8.13 -7.33 -10.75
CA VAL A 262 -8.70 -6.88 -9.48
C VAL A 262 -9.17 -5.44 -9.65
N SER A 263 -10.47 -5.19 -9.61
CA SER A 263 -11.04 -3.84 -9.68
C SER A 263 -11.70 -3.48 -8.36
N ALA A 264 -11.29 -2.36 -7.75
CA ALA A 264 -11.92 -1.88 -6.53
C ALA A 264 -13.44 -1.73 -6.72
N SER A 265 -14.18 -2.02 -5.66
CA SER A 265 -15.60 -1.74 -5.50
C SER A 265 -15.84 -1.13 -4.10
N SER A 266 -17.08 -1.03 -3.66
CA SER A 266 -17.45 -0.38 -2.40
C SER A 266 -18.50 -1.17 -1.63
N ALA A 267 -18.37 -1.24 -0.31
CA ALA A 267 -19.43 -1.71 0.58
C ALA A 267 -20.72 -0.89 0.45
N GLY A 268 -20.65 0.31 -0.13
CA GLY A 268 -21.83 1.09 -0.54
C GLY A 268 -22.77 0.35 -1.52
N PHE A 269 -22.32 -0.76 -2.13
CA PHE A 269 -23.13 -1.67 -2.92
C PHE A 269 -24.41 -2.11 -2.17
N TYR A 270 -24.29 -2.38 -0.88
CA TYR A 270 -25.40 -2.88 -0.07
C TYR A 270 -26.41 -1.81 0.36
N GLY A 271 -26.11 -0.50 0.14
CA GLY A 271 -26.96 0.61 0.57
C GLY A 271 -26.77 1.00 2.04
N ASP A 272 -27.60 1.92 2.52
CA ASP A 272 -27.38 2.64 3.78
C ASP A 272 -28.28 2.13 4.93
N GLU A 273 -29.33 1.36 4.66
CA GLU A 273 -30.38 0.96 5.61
C GLU A 273 -30.39 -0.56 5.90
N ARG A 274 -29.23 -1.10 6.25
CA ARG A 274 -29.08 -2.54 6.49
C ARG A 274 -28.49 -2.83 7.89
N ALA A 275 -28.80 -1.97 8.87
CA ALA A 275 -28.29 -2.11 10.24
C ALA A 275 -28.73 -3.45 10.87
N GLY A 276 -27.76 -4.16 11.46
CA GLY A 276 -27.98 -5.45 12.11
C GLY A 276 -27.98 -6.67 11.16
N GLU A 277 -27.93 -6.47 9.85
CA GLU A 277 -27.82 -7.57 8.89
C GLU A 277 -26.34 -7.98 8.68
N ARG A 278 -26.10 -9.28 8.57
CA ARG A 278 -24.86 -9.81 8.03
C ARG A 278 -24.97 -9.85 6.51
N LEU A 279 -24.17 -9.02 5.83
CA LEU A 279 -24.18 -8.90 4.38
C LEU A 279 -23.04 -9.73 3.79
N ALA A 280 -23.39 -10.82 3.14
CA ALA A 280 -22.46 -11.62 2.34
C ALA A 280 -22.38 -11.09 0.90
N GLU A 281 -21.48 -11.64 0.09
CA GLU A 281 -21.23 -11.19 -1.27
C GLU A 281 -22.43 -11.34 -2.20
N ASP A 282 -23.31 -12.29 -1.93
CA ASP A 282 -24.56 -12.58 -2.67
C ASP A 282 -25.76 -11.78 -2.16
N ALA A 283 -25.61 -10.98 -1.10
CA ALA A 283 -26.70 -10.13 -0.61
C ALA A 283 -27.13 -9.11 -1.67
N ALA A 284 -28.43 -8.85 -1.73
CA ALA A 284 -29.02 -7.92 -2.70
C ALA A 284 -28.42 -6.51 -2.56
N PRO A 285 -28.25 -5.79 -3.69
CA PRO A 285 -27.76 -4.41 -3.66
C PRO A 285 -28.81 -3.46 -3.06
N GLY A 286 -28.33 -2.32 -2.57
CA GLY A 286 -29.19 -1.21 -2.18
C GLY A 286 -29.62 -0.32 -3.36
N GLU A 287 -30.32 0.78 -3.05
CA GLU A 287 -30.89 1.70 -4.05
C GLU A 287 -30.21 3.08 -4.05
N SER A 288 -29.23 3.31 -3.16
CA SER A 288 -28.54 4.60 -3.04
C SER A 288 -27.70 4.92 -4.29
N PHE A 289 -27.23 6.16 -4.42
CA PHE A 289 -26.29 6.53 -5.47
C PHE A 289 -25.03 5.66 -5.42
N LEU A 290 -24.50 5.39 -4.22
CA LEU A 290 -23.29 4.58 -4.07
C LEU A 290 -23.54 3.10 -4.43
N ALA A 291 -24.74 2.60 -4.17
CA ALA A 291 -25.11 1.25 -4.59
C ALA A 291 -25.18 1.13 -6.11
N ARG A 292 -25.87 2.05 -6.79
CA ARG A 292 -25.93 2.09 -8.26
C ARG A 292 -24.53 2.23 -8.89
N LEU A 293 -23.71 3.14 -8.34
CA LEU A 293 -22.34 3.30 -8.78
C LEU A 293 -21.56 1.99 -8.67
N ALA A 294 -21.65 1.29 -7.54
CA ALA A 294 -20.92 0.02 -7.31
C ALA A 294 -21.39 -1.07 -8.27
N ILE A 295 -22.71 -1.18 -8.53
CA ILE A 295 -23.29 -2.11 -9.50
C ILE A 295 -22.71 -1.86 -10.92
N ASP A 296 -22.74 -0.60 -11.37
CA ASP A 296 -22.24 -0.25 -12.70
C ASP A 296 -20.72 -0.40 -12.80
N TRP A 297 -20.02 -0.10 -11.71
CA TRP A 297 -18.56 -0.27 -11.64
C TRP A 297 -18.14 -1.74 -11.70
N GLU A 298 -18.80 -2.63 -10.93
CA GLU A 298 -18.57 -4.08 -11.02
C GLU A 298 -18.95 -4.62 -12.40
N ALA A 299 -20.09 -4.18 -12.98
CA ALA A 299 -20.50 -4.57 -14.33
C ALA A 299 -19.52 -4.11 -15.43
N ALA A 300 -18.76 -3.05 -15.20
CA ALA A 300 -17.75 -2.57 -16.16
C ALA A 300 -16.57 -3.55 -16.35
N THR A 301 -16.38 -4.50 -15.44
CA THR A 301 -15.35 -5.55 -15.56
C THR A 301 -15.74 -6.71 -16.47
N ARG A 302 -16.99 -6.77 -16.93
CA ARG A 302 -17.55 -7.88 -17.70
C ARG A 302 -16.73 -8.27 -18.93
N PRO A 303 -16.20 -7.35 -19.77
CA PRO A 303 -15.39 -7.74 -20.93
C PRO A 303 -14.21 -8.66 -20.58
N ALA A 304 -13.52 -8.42 -19.45
CA ALA A 304 -12.44 -9.28 -19.01
C ALA A 304 -12.95 -10.66 -18.56
N ALA A 305 -14.05 -10.71 -17.79
CA ALA A 305 -14.64 -11.97 -17.34
C ALA A 305 -15.13 -12.84 -18.54
N GLU A 306 -15.78 -12.24 -19.53
CA GLU A 306 -16.26 -12.92 -20.73
C GLU A 306 -15.12 -13.48 -21.60
N ALA A 307 -13.93 -12.87 -21.54
CA ALA A 307 -12.72 -13.34 -22.18
C ALA A 307 -11.95 -14.41 -21.37
N GLY A 308 -12.45 -14.80 -20.18
CA GLY A 308 -11.82 -15.82 -19.34
C GLY A 308 -10.79 -15.28 -18.35
N VAL A 309 -10.60 -13.96 -18.26
CA VAL A 309 -9.75 -13.34 -17.23
C VAL A 309 -10.43 -13.49 -15.87
N ARG A 310 -9.70 -13.91 -14.85
CA ARG A 310 -10.20 -13.97 -13.48
C ARG A 310 -10.47 -12.56 -12.94
N VAL A 311 -11.72 -12.25 -12.66
CA VAL A 311 -12.13 -10.94 -12.12
C VAL A 311 -12.43 -11.02 -10.63
N VAL A 312 -11.88 -10.06 -9.86
CA VAL A 312 -12.15 -9.90 -8.43
C VAL A 312 -12.55 -8.45 -8.17
N THR A 313 -13.69 -8.23 -7.51
CA THR A 313 -14.23 -6.91 -7.18
C THR A 313 -14.36 -6.72 -5.67
N PRO A 314 -13.27 -6.40 -4.93
CA PRO A 314 -13.34 -6.23 -3.48
C PRO A 314 -14.19 -5.01 -3.13
N ARG A 315 -15.26 -5.21 -2.33
CA ARG A 315 -16.16 -4.16 -1.84
C ARG A 315 -15.59 -3.56 -0.56
N PHE A 316 -14.71 -2.57 -0.71
CA PHE A 316 -14.06 -1.92 0.43
C PHE A 316 -15.05 -1.10 1.27
N GLY A 317 -14.97 -1.27 2.60
CA GLY A 317 -15.53 -0.36 3.59
C GLY A 317 -14.67 0.91 3.74
N ALA A 318 -14.92 1.67 4.80
CA ALA A 318 -14.08 2.83 5.14
C ALA A 318 -12.66 2.37 5.48
N VAL A 319 -11.67 2.87 4.75
CA VAL A 319 -10.26 2.54 4.99
C VAL A 319 -9.73 3.35 6.16
N LEU A 320 -9.37 2.69 7.27
CA LEU A 320 -8.86 3.31 8.49
C LEU A 320 -7.35 3.11 8.63
N ALA A 321 -6.57 3.75 7.77
CA ALA A 321 -5.12 3.68 7.82
C ALA A 321 -4.51 4.90 8.52
N ALA A 322 -3.42 4.68 9.28
CA ALA A 322 -2.76 5.76 10.04
C ALA A 322 -2.21 6.88 9.15
N GLY A 323 -1.76 6.58 7.93
CA GLY A 323 -1.23 7.53 6.95
C GLY A 323 -2.19 7.88 5.82
N GLY A 324 -3.49 7.50 5.90
CA GLY A 324 -4.43 7.76 4.81
C GLY A 324 -5.85 7.29 5.09
N GLY A 325 -6.68 7.29 4.06
CA GLY A 325 -8.10 6.94 4.20
C GLY A 325 -8.86 7.96 5.06
N SER A 326 -9.84 7.49 5.84
CA SER A 326 -10.71 8.33 6.66
C SER A 326 -10.12 8.68 8.03
N LEU A 327 -9.18 7.89 8.55
CA LEU A 327 -8.69 8.02 9.92
C LEU A 327 -7.99 9.35 10.23
N PRO A 328 -7.11 9.90 9.38
CA PRO A 328 -6.48 11.20 9.63
C PRO A 328 -7.50 12.32 9.79
N THR A 329 -8.54 12.34 8.96
CA THR A 329 -9.63 13.35 9.02
C THR A 329 -10.45 13.21 10.30
N LEU A 330 -10.81 11.98 10.68
CA LEU A 330 -11.53 11.70 11.92
C LEU A 330 -10.71 12.11 13.16
N ARG A 331 -9.42 11.85 13.17
CA ARG A 331 -8.51 12.25 14.25
C ARG A 331 -8.38 13.77 14.36
N ALA A 332 -8.23 14.47 13.22
CA ALA A 332 -8.16 15.94 13.20
C ALA A 332 -9.46 16.56 13.73
N ALA A 333 -10.61 16.07 13.29
CA ALA A 333 -11.91 16.51 13.78
C ALA A 333 -12.07 16.28 15.29
N GLY A 334 -11.66 15.11 15.80
CA GLY A 334 -11.69 14.80 17.22
C GLY A 334 -10.75 15.69 18.06
N ALA A 335 -9.55 15.99 17.55
CA ALA A 335 -8.58 16.86 18.24
C ALA A 335 -9.06 18.32 18.36
N LEU A 336 -9.89 18.79 17.42
CA LEU A 336 -10.53 20.12 17.46
C LEU A 336 -11.80 20.16 18.29
N GLY A 337 -12.11 19.10 19.08
CA GLY A 337 -13.32 19.02 19.88
C GLY A 337 -14.59 18.76 19.08
N GLY A 338 -14.45 18.48 17.78
CA GLY A 338 -15.55 18.07 16.91
C GLY A 338 -16.07 16.70 17.29
N ARG A 339 -17.31 16.61 17.74
CA ARG A 339 -18.01 15.33 17.79
C ARG A 339 -18.54 15.07 16.39
N ALA A 340 -17.86 14.19 15.64
CA ALA A 340 -18.41 13.65 14.41
C ALA A 340 -19.58 12.70 14.76
N GLN A 341 -20.71 13.26 15.09
CA GLN A 341 -21.93 12.52 15.32
C GLN A 341 -22.68 12.50 13.97
N ALA A 342 -22.47 11.44 13.22
CA ALA A 342 -23.30 11.16 12.05
C ALA A 342 -24.68 10.73 12.59
N ALA A 343 -25.69 11.51 12.31
CA ALA A 343 -27.09 11.26 12.75
C ALA A 343 -27.21 10.99 14.27
N LEU A 344 -27.91 9.92 14.66
CA LEU A 344 -28.15 9.55 16.05
C LEU A 344 -27.01 8.74 16.70
N GLY A 345 -25.89 8.53 15.99
CA GLY A 345 -24.74 7.78 16.50
C GLY A 345 -24.89 6.24 16.51
N GLU A 346 -25.96 5.72 15.96
CA GLU A 346 -26.26 4.28 15.89
C GLU A 346 -25.91 3.64 14.55
N GLN A 347 -25.32 4.38 13.64
CA GLN A 347 -24.98 3.90 12.30
C GLN A 347 -23.80 2.94 12.35
N ALA A 348 -24.00 1.72 11.83
CA ALA A 348 -22.92 0.78 11.55
C ALA A 348 -22.15 1.21 10.30
N ILE A 349 -20.85 1.27 10.39
CA ILE A 349 -19.95 1.58 9.27
C ILE A 349 -19.07 0.37 9.02
N ALA A 350 -19.14 -0.20 7.82
CA ALA A 350 -18.18 -1.20 7.39
C ALA A 350 -16.79 -0.53 7.25
N TRP A 351 -15.76 -1.12 7.84
CA TRP A 351 -14.39 -0.58 7.79
C TRP A 351 -13.34 -1.68 7.61
N VAL A 352 -12.17 -1.29 7.16
CA VAL A 352 -10.98 -2.13 6.96
C VAL A 352 -9.72 -1.35 7.33
#